data_15317d238414a2c33bdbf48ad02da39a
#
_entry.id   15317d238414a2c33bdbf48ad02da39a
#
_cell.length_a   1.000
_cell.length_b   1.000
_cell.length_c   1.000
_cell.angle_alpha   90.00
_cell.angle_beta   90.00
_cell.angle_gamma   90.00
#
_symmetry.space_group_name_H-M   'P 1'
#
loop_
_entity.id
_entity.type
_entity.pdbx_description
1 polymer ?
#
loop_
_entity_poly.entity_id
_entity_poly.type
_entity_poly.pdbx_seq_one_letter_code
_entity_poly.pdbx_strand_id
1 'polypeptide(L)'
;MVSAQARCAAGLQIRVTVSILGHWLIGYFAHNQGRRDWDVPGAAVQGHNVRWCALLTMGESWHNNHHAFPGSARIGLEPGQWDPGWWVLQLLHRAGVVSDLKLPDSLPARADLKRLNRYCSDA
;
A
#
# COMPACT_ATOMS: atom_id res chain seq x y z
N MET A 1 40.32 6.38 9.77
CA MET A 1 39.46 5.22 9.43
C MET A 1 38.20 5.29 10.28
N VAL A 2 37.01 5.25 9.66
CA VAL A 2 35.73 5.22 10.39
C VAL A 2 35.56 3.84 11.03
N SER A 3 35.24 3.77 12.32
CA SER A 3 35.05 2.50 13.04
C SER A 3 33.87 1.68 12.49
N ALA A 4 33.88 0.36 12.71
CA ALA A 4 32.77 -0.52 12.31
C ALA A 4 31.44 -0.10 12.97
N GLN A 5 31.50 0.30 14.23
CA GLN A 5 30.35 0.79 14.98
C GLN A 5 29.74 2.06 14.37
N ALA A 6 30.58 3.03 13.95
CA ALA A 6 30.11 4.24 13.32
C ALA A 6 29.45 3.96 11.96
N ARG A 7 29.95 2.99 11.18
CA ARG A 7 29.32 2.55 9.92
C ARG A 7 27.97 1.88 10.15
N CYS A 8 27.86 1.01 11.16
CA CYS A 8 26.59 0.38 11.54
C CYS A 8 25.57 1.42 12.00
N ALA A 9 25.97 2.38 12.85
CA ALA A 9 25.09 3.44 13.33
C ALA A 9 24.61 4.33 12.18
N ALA A 10 25.50 4.74 11.28
CA ALA A 10 25.14 5.52 10.10
C ALA A 10 24.18 4.75 9.16
N GLY A 11 24.43 3.48 8.93
CA GLY A 11 23.54 2.62 8.13
C GLY A 11 22.14 2.50 8.73
N LEU A 12 22.05 2.35 10.05
CA LEU A 12 20.78 2.29 10.76
C LEU A 12 20.01 3.63 10.66
N GLN A 13 20.71 4.75 10.88
CA GLN A 13 20.10 6.09 10.77
C GLN A 13 19.58 6.37 9.37
N ILE A 14 20.37 6.08 8.33
CA ILE A 14 19.93 6.25 6.94
C ILE A 14 18.69 5.41 6.67
N ARG A 15 18.69 4.14 7.06
CA ARG A 15 17.54 3.24 6.86
C ARG A 15 16.27 3.77 7.53
N VAL A 16 16.36 4.17 8.78
CA VAL A 16 15.23 4.72 9.55
C VAL A 16 14.72 6.01 8.91
N THR A 17 15.63 6.93 8.55
CA THR A 17 15.26 8.20 7.92
C THR A 17 14.56 7.97 6.57
N VAL A 18 15.11 7.11 5.71
CA VAL A 18 14.50 6.79 4.41
C VAL A 18 13.13 6.15 4.58
N SER A 19 12.98 5.24 5.55
CA SER A 19 11.68 4.60 5.83
C SER A 19 10.64 5.60 6.31
N ILE A 20 10.98 6.49 7.23
CA ILE A 20 10.08 7.51 7.77
C ILE A 20 9.69 8.50 6.66
N LEU A 21 10.67 9.07 5.94
CA LEU A 21 10.40 10.02 4.86
C LEU A 21 9.59 9.37 3.74
N GLY A 22 9.90 8.13 3.37
CA GLY A 22 9.14 7.38 2.38
C GLY A 22 7.67 7.21 2.79
N HIS A 23 7.42 6.81 4.03
CA HIS A 23 6.07 6.67 4.56
C HIS A 23 5.28 8.00 4.57
N TRP A 24 5.91 9.08 4.98
CA TRP A 24 5.30 10.41 4.97
C TRP A 24 4.99 10.91 3.56
N LEU A 25 5.94 10.73 2.62
CA LEU A 25 5.75 11.12 1.22
C LEU A 25 4.60 10.33 0.58
N ILE A 26 4.53 9.01 0.84
CA ILE A 26 3.43 8.19 0.33
C ILE A 26 2.11 8.66 0.92
N GLY A 27 2.03 8.86 2.24
CA GLY A 27 0.84 9.39 2.90
C GLY A 27 0.40 10.72 2.28
N TYR A 28 1.33 11.64 2.04
CA TYR A 28 1.03 12.92 1.40
C TYR A 28 0.49 12.73 -0.04
N PHE A 29 1.23 12.05 -0.90
CA PHE A 29 0.83 11.87 -2.30
C PHE A 29 -0.46 11.04 -2.42
N ALA A 30 -0.56 9.97 -1.67
CA ALA A 30 -1.71 9.08 -1.74
C ALA A 30 -3.01 9.70 -1.17
N HIS A 31 -2.93 10.79 -0.43
CA HIS A 31 -4.11 11.54 -0.02
C HIS A 31 -4.41 12.77 -0.90
N ASN A 32 -3.49 13.18 -1.77
CA ASN A 32 -3.65 14.38 -2.58
C ASN A 32 -3.67 14.11 -4.10
N GLN A 33 -3.11 13.00 -4.56
CA GLN A 33 -2.93 12.74 -5.99
C GLN A 33 -3.14 11.27 -6.31
N GLY A 34 -3.65 10.99 -7.49
CA GLY A 34 -3.80 9.65 -8.01
C GLY A 34 -5.25 9.31 -8.34
N ARG A 35 -5.44 8.06 -8.73
CA ARG A 35 -6.75 7.54 -9.12
C ARG A 35 -7.50 7.00 -7.92
N ARG A 36 -8.82 7.14 -7.95
CA ARG A 36 -9.72 6.46 -7.01
C ARG A 36 -10.52 5.40 -7.77
N ASP A 37 -10.48 4.18 -7.27
CA ASP A 37 -11.31 3.07 -7.75
C ASP A 37 -12.52 2.85 -6.83
N TRP A 38 -12.42 3.35 -5.59
CA TRP A 38 -13.42 3.22 -4.55
C TRP A 38 -13.74 4.56 -3.90
N ASP A 39 -15.02 4.78 -3.62
CA ASP A 39 -15.49 5.83 -2.72
C ASP A 39 -15.76 5.20 -1.35
N VAL A 40 -15.13 5.77 -0.31
CA VAL A 40 -15.22 5.26 1.07
C VAL A 40 -16.04 6.26 1.89
N PRO A 41 -17.36 6.07 2.00
CA PRO A 41 -18.22 6.96 2.76
C PRO A 41 -17.78 7.07 4.22
N GLY A 42 -17.85 8.29 4.76
CA GLY A 42 -17.45 8.57 6.14
C GLY A 42 -15.94 8.69 6.37
N ALA A 43 -15.09 8.45 5.39
CA ALA A 43 -13.68 8.74 5.51
C ALA A 43 -13.43 10.25 5.51
N ALA A 44 -12.75 10.75 6.55
CA ALA A 44 -12.41 12.18 6.65
C ALA A 44 -11.53 12.63 5.48
N VAL A 45 -10.66 11.74 4.99
CA VAL A 45 -9.82 11.94 3.81
C VAL A 45 -9.85 10.68 2.95
N GLN A 46 -10.08 10.84 1.65
CA GLN A 46 -10.04 9.73 0.70
C GLN A 46 -8.59 9.36 0.34
N GLY A 47 -8.32 8.07 0.22
CA GLY A 47 -7.06 7.59 -0.36
C GLY A 47 -7.11 7.59 -1.89
N HIS A 48 -5.94 7.66 -2.52
CA HIS A 48 -5.77 7.55 -3.97
C HIS A 48 -4.74 6.48 -4.30
N ASN A 49 -4.87 5.86 -5.45
CA ASN A 49 -3.93 4.89 -5.97
C ASN A 49 -2.86 5.59 -6.82
N VAL A 50 -1.59 5.53 -6.39
CA VAL A 50 -0.46 6.19 -7.04
C VAL A 50 0.41 5.15 -7.74
N ARG A 51 0.11 4.86 -9.01
CA ARG A 51 0.69 3.75 -9.76
C ARG A 51 2.21 3.75 -9.85
N TRP A 52 2.81 4.91 -10.11
CA TRP A 52 4.26 5.04 -10.34
C TRP A 52 5.11 4.76 -9.10
N CYS A 53 4.52 4.81 -7.89
CA CYS A 53 5.18 4.50 -6.63
C CYS A 53 5.10 3.03 -6.22
N ALA A 54 4.29 2.22 -6.87
CA ALA A 54 3.91 0.89 -6.38
C ALA A 54 5.11 -0.03 -6.08
N LEU A 55 6.13 -0.03 -6.93
CA LEU A 55 7.35 -0.83 -6.70
C LEU A 55 8.18 -0.31 -5.53
N LEU A 56 8.36 1.01 -5.45
CA LEU A 56 9.16 1.64 -4.40
C LEU A 56 8.54 1.51 -3.02
N THR A 57 7.21 1.42 -2.96
CA THR A 57 6.43 1.39 -1.74
C THR A 57 5.97 0.00 -1.35
N MET A 58 6.47 -1.03 -2.03
CA MET A 58 6.06 -2.42 -1.82
C MET A 58 4.54 -2.63 -1.94
N GLY A 59 3.87 -1.79 -2.74
CA GLY A 59 2.42 -1.84 -2.95
C GLY A 59 1.62 -0.82 -2.12
N GLU A 60 2.18 -0.22 -1.08
CA GLU A 60 1.48 0.71 -0.17
C GLU A 60 0.86 1.93 -0.87
N SER A 61 1.33 2.26 -2.08
CA SER A 61 0.75 3.33 -2.89
C SER A 61 -0.61 3.00 -3.51
N TRP A 62 -1.10 1.77 -3.41
CA TRP A 62 -2.50 1.41 -3.70
C TRP A 62 -3.42 1.80 -2.54
N HIS A 63 -3.31 3.03 -2.11
CA HIS A 63 -3.85 3.53 -0.85
C HIS A 63 -5.38 3.65 -0.85
N ASN A 64 -6.00 3.90 -1.99
CA ASN A 64 -7.46 3.86 -2.13
C ASN A 64 -8.01 2.44 -1.92
N ASN A 65 -7.32 1.43 -2.45
CA ASN A 65 -7.69 0.04 -2.22
C ASN A 65 -7.50 -0.35 -0.74
N HIS A 66 -6.41 0.12 -0.11
CA HIS A 66 -6.19 -0.08 1.32
C HIS A 66 -7.32 0.53 2.15
N HIS A 67 -7.76 1.77 1.87
CA HIS A 67 -8.91 2.39 2.55
C HIS A 67 -10.22 1.63 2.32
N ALA A 68 -10.39 1.06 1.14
CA ALA A 68 -11.56 0.22 0.85
C ALA A 68 -11.55 -1.11 1.62
N PHE A 69 -10.39 -1.73 1.74
CA PHE A 69 -10.19 -3.06 2.36
C PHE A 69 -9.02 -3.07 3.34
N PRO A 70 -9.12 -2.35 4.48
CA PRO A 70 -7.97 -2.14 5.39
C PRO A 70 -7.44 -3.43 6.03
N GLY A 71 -8.26 -4.49 6.08
CA GLY A 71 -7.85 -5.79 6.59
C GLY A 71 -7.23 -6.73 5.54
N SER A 72 -7.14 -6.31 4.27
CA SER A 72 -6.62 -7.16 3.21
C SER A 72 -5.09 -7.19 3.19
N ALA A 73 -4.52 -8.39 3.09
CA ALA A 73 -3.08 -8.59 2.88
C ALA A 73 -2.64 -8.24 1.45
N ARG A 74 -3.57 -8.21 0.49
CA ARG A 74 -3.36 -7.81 -0.88
C ARG A 74 -4.02 -6.46 -1.12
N ILE A 75 -3.25 -5.48 -1.57
CA ILE A 75 -3.73 -4.12 -1.84
C ILE A 75 -3.72 -3.74 -3.33
N GLY A 76 -2.94 -4.43 -4.16
CA GLY A 76 -3.04 -4.36 -5.62
C GLY A 76 -4.18 -5.24 -6.12
N LEU A 77 -5.39 -4.69 -6.24
CA LEU A 77 -6.62 -5.46 -6.50
C LEU A 77 -6.95 -5.62 -7.98
N GLU A 78 -6.50 -4.68 -8.82
CA GLU A 78 -6.85 -4.65 -10.24
C GLU A 78 -5.71 -5.21 -11.12
N PRO A 79 -6.02 -5.71 -12.32
CA PRO A 79 -5.01 -6.11 -13.29
C PRO A 79 -4.02 -4.97 -13.57
N GLY A 80 -2.71 -5.27 -13.51
CA GLY A 80 -1.64 -4.28 -13.70
C GLY A 80 -1.32 -3.44 -12.46
N GLN A 81 -1.94 -3.68 -11.34
CA GLN A 81 -1.54 -3.15 -10.05
C GLN A 81 -0.49 -4.07 -9.42
N TRP A 82 0.77 -3.68 -9.55
CA TRP A 82 1.88 -4.43 -8.98
C TRP A 82 1.92 -4.25 -7.47
N ASP A 83 1.97 -5.36 -6.77
CA ASP A 83 1.97 -5.41 -5.30
C ASP A 83 3.11 -6.32 -4.81
N PRO A 84 4.35 -5.79 -4.74
CA PRO A 84 5.50 -6.57 -4.30
C PRO A 84 5.36 -7.05 -2.86
N GLY A 85 4.69 -6.28 -1.98
CA GLY A 85 4.39 -6.70 -0.61
C GLY A 85 3.57 -8.00 -0.58
N TRP A 86 2.54 -8.05 -1.41
CA TRP A 86 1.74 -9.27 -1.58
C TRP A 86 2.57 -10.45 -2.12
N TRP A 87 3.47 -10.23 -3.08
CA TRP A 87 4.34 -11.30 -3.59
C TRP A 87 5.25 -11.87 -2.51
N VAL A 88 5.83 -11.01 -1.66
CA VAL A 88 6.63 -11.44 -0.50
C VAL A 88 5.78 -12.22 0.50
N LEU A 89 4.57 -11.74 0.83
CA LEU A 89 3.66 -12.45 1.73
C LEU A 89 3.28 -13.83 1.20
N GLN A 90 3.03 -13.95 -0.10
CA GLN A 90 2.76 -15.25 -0.73
C GLN A 90 3.96 -16.21 -0.62
N LEU A 91 5.19 -15.70 -0.81
CA LEU A 91 6.41 -16.50 -0.65
C LEU A 91 6.55 -17.00 0.79
N LEU A 92 6.38 -16.11 1.77
CA LEU A 92 6.45 -16.45 3.19
C LEU A 92 5.35 -17.43 3.61
N HIS A 93 4.16 -17.29 3.05
CA HIS A 93 3.06 -18.21 3.28
C HIS A 93 3.37 -19.62 2.74
N ARG A 94 3.93 -19.71 1.51
CA ARG A 94 4.37 -20.99 0.95
C ARG A 94 5.49 -21.64 1.76
N ALA A 95 6.34 -20.83 2.39
CA ALA A 95 7.40 -21.31 3.29
C ALA A 95 6.88 -21.68 4.70
N GLY A 96 5.58 -21.53 4.98
CA GLY A 96 5.00 -21.82 6.30
C GLY A 96 5.34 -20.79 7.38
N VAL A 97 5.91 -19.64 7.02
CA VAL A 97 6.32 -18.58 7.97
C VAL A 97 5.13 -17.70 8.36
N VAL A 98 4.17 -17.51 7.44
CA VAL A 98 2.99 -16.68 7.64
C VAL A 98 1.73 -17.50 7.31
N SER A 99 0.69 -17.35 8.12
CA SER A 99 -0.63 -17.96 7.92
C SER A 99 -1.73 -16.91 7.93
N ASP A 100 -2.95 -17.32 7.61
CA ASP A 100 -4.18 -16.50 7.70
C ASP A 100 -4.11 -15.18 6.90
N LEU A 101 -3.64 -15.26 5.65
CA LEU A 101 -3.63 -14.11 4.74
C LEU A 101 -5.06 -13.79 4.30
N LYS A 102 -5.62 -12.72 4.83
CA LYS A 102 -6.97 -12.25 4.48
C LYS A 102 -6.94 -11.52 3.14
N LEU A 103 -7.95 -11.80 2.31
CA LEU A 103 -8.19 -11.15 1.03
C LEU A 103 -9.50 -10.34 1.09
N PRO A 104 -9.76 -9.42 0.16
CA PRO A 104 -11.00 -8.64 0.15
C PRO A 104 -12.27 -9.51 0.28
N ASP A 105 -12.30 -10.65 -0.43
CA ASP A 105 -13.44 -11.55 -0.44
C ASP A 105 -13.66 -12.29 0.89
N SER A 106 -12.63 -12.37 1.74
CA SER A 106 -12.70 -12.97 3.09
C SER A 106 -13.04 -11.96 4.18
N LEU A 107 -13.10 -10.69 3.86
CA LEU A 107 -13.44 -9.62 4.80
C LEU A 107 -14.96 -9.43 4.89
N PRO A 108 -15.48 -8.90 6.01
CA PRO A 108 -16.88 -8.54 6.13
C PRO A 108 -17.30 -7.60 4.98
N ALA A 109 -18.44 -7.90 4.36
CA ALA A 109 -18.97 -7.06 3.29
C ALA A 109 -19.27 -5.65 3.82
N ARG A 110 -18.82 -4.65 3.07
CA ARG A 110 -19.07 -3.23 3.34
C ARG A 110 -20.15 -2.72 2.40
N ALA A 111 -21.39 -2.71 2.87
CA ALA A 111 -22.56 -2.24 2.08
C ALA A 111 -22.47 -0.76 1.67
N ASP A 112 -21.69 0.03 2.41
CA ASP A 112 -21.45 1.45 2.17
C ASP A 112 -20.42 1.74 1.09
N LEU A 113 -19.54 0.76 0.79
CA LEU A 113 -18.45 0.93 -0.16
C LEU A 113 -18.98 0.99 -1.60
N LYS A 114 -18.63 2.05 -2.31
CA LYS A 114 -19.03 2.25 -3.70
C LYS A 114 -17.85 2.13 -4.64
N ARG A 115 -17.97 1.26 -5.66
CA ARG A 115 -17.00 1.21 -6.75
C ARG A 115 -17.25 2.36 -7.71
N LEU A 116 -16.20 3.13 -8.00
CA LEU A 116 -16.27 4.22 -8.99
C LEU A 116 -16.13 3.62 -10.39
N ASN A 117 -17.05 3.98 -11.30
CA ASN A 117 -17.02 3.48 -12.67
C ASN A 117 -15.79 4.00 -13.41
N ARG A 118 -15.11 3.12 -14.15
CA ARG A 118 -13.88 3.44 -14.90
C ARG A 118 -14.11 4.39 -16.07
N TYR A 119 -15.35 4.69 -16.45
CA TYR A 119 -15.70 5.39 -17.68
C TYR A 119 -15.76 6.93 -17.59
N CYS A 120 -15.54 7.54 -16.42
CA CYS A 120 -15.72 9.00 -16.24
C CYS A 120 -14.43 9.79 -15.94
N SER A 121 -13.22 9.24 -16.13
CA SER A 121 -11.99 9.95 -15.73
C SER A 121 -11.02 10.30 -16.86
N ASP A 122 -11.40 10.13 -18.12
CA ASP A 122 -10.58 10.48 -19.30
C ASP A 122 -11.24 11.57 -20.16
N ALA A 123 -11.80 12.59 -19.51
CA ALA A 123 -12.29 13.79 -20.17
C ALA A 123 -11.60 15.03 -19.62
#